data_fd0c5cff71ae644f714f604e2c5f467f
#
_entry.id   fd0c5cff71ae644f714f604e2c5f467f
#
_cell.length_a   1.000
_cell.length_b   1.000
_cell.length_c   1.000
_cell.angle_alpha   90.00
_cell.angle_beta   90.00
_cell.angle_gamma   90.00
#
_symmetry.space_group_name_H-M   'P 1'
#
loop_
_entity.id
_entity.type
_entity.pdbx_description
1 polymer ?
#
loop_
_entity_poly.entity_id
_entity_poly.type
_entity_poly.pdbx_seq_one_letter_code
_entity_poly.pdbx_strand_id
1 'polypeptide(L)'
;MLDRFTWFRQSAYLWRGDDLTVYIDPWMVTTDDPADAIFITHAHYDHFQHDDIEKVRKTGTKIVAPHDIARELSGDVTPVRPGDSLDVAGIKVQVVPAYNVVKERLQAHPKENNWVGYILTLGTNTYYHAGDTDHIPELESVRADVA
;
A
#
# COMPACT_ATOMS: atom_id res chain seq x y z
N MET A 1 8.79 -17.46 1.27
CA MET A 1 7.83 -16.37 1.52
C MET A 1 8.19 -15.07 0.81
N LEU A 2 9.44 -14.62 0.86
CA LEU A 2 9.85 -13.34 0.26
C LEU A 2 10.45 -13.44 -1.14
N ASP A 3 10.61 -14.63 -1.67
CA ASP A 3 11.17 -14.94 -2.98
C ASP A 3 10.39 -14.35 -4.17
N ARG A 4 9.11 -14.03 -3.96
CA ARG A 4 8.25 -13.36 -4.95
C ARG A 4 8.26 -11.84 -4.89
N PHE A 5 9.01 -11.25 -3.92
CA PHE A 5 9.13 -9.80 -3.77
C PHE A 5 10.38 -9.25 -4.46
N THR A 6 10.21 -8.08 -5.05
CA THR A 6 11.29 -7.20 -5.48
C THR A 6 11.17 -5.91 -4.69
N TRP A 7 12.22 -5.55 -3.97
CA TRP A 7 12.32 -4.26 -3.29
C TRP A 7 13.04 -3.27 -4.20
N PHE A 8 12.47 -2.09 -4.39
CA PHE A 8 13.10 -1.03 -5.18
C PHE A 8 13.84 -0.04 -4.28
N ARG A 9 13.09 0.78 -3.58
CA ARG A 9 13.62 1.76 -2.64
C ARG A 9 12.58 2.07 -1.58
N GLN A 10 13.04 2.54 -0.41
CA GLN A 10 12.19 2.94 0.72
C GLN A 10 11.18 1.84 1.02
N SER A 11 9.90 2.10 0.87
CA SER A 11 8.81 1.14 1.09
C SER A 11 8.19 0.62 -0.22
N ALA A 12 8.89 0.79 -1.34
CA ALA A 12 8.41 0.39 -2.67
C ALA A 12 8.68 -1.09 -2.95
N TYR A 13 7.63 -1.86 -3.11
CA TYR A 13 7.70 -3.30 -3.38
C TYR A 13 6.87 -3.69 -4.58
N LEU A 14 7.36 -4.70 -5.28
CA LEU A 14 6.62 -5.46 -6.28
C LEU A 14 6.53 -6.91 -5.82
N TRP A 15 5.34 -7.48 -5.82
CA TRP A 15 5.10 -8.90 -5.63
C TRP A 15 4.60 -9.52 -6.93
N ARG A 16 5.19 -10.67 -7.32
CA ARG A 16 4.77 -11.45 -8.50
C ARG A 16 4.24 -12.81 -8.08
N GLY A 17 2.93 -13.02 -8.29
CA GLY A 17 2.30 -14.32 -8.26
C GLY A 17 2.38 -15.01 -9.62
N ASP A 18 1.67 -16.12 -9.76
CA ASP A 18 1.65 -16.87 -11.04
C ASP A 18 0.88 -16.07 -12.11
N ASP A 19 -0.26 -15.47 -11.73
CA ASP A 19 -1.12 -14.68 -12.62
C ASP A 19 -1.47 -13.30 -12.03
N LEU A 20 -0.66 -12.78 -11.11
CA LEU A 20 -0.98 -11.55 -10.38
C LEU A 20 0.28 -10.75 -10.11
N THR A 21 0.26 -9.48 -10.49
CA THR A 21 1.34 -8.50 -10.27
C THR A 21 0.83 -7.37 -9.41
N VAL A 22 1.46 -7.17 -8.24
CA VAL A 22 1.03 -6.22 -7.22
C VAL A 22 2.16 -5.28 -6.85
N TYR A 23 1.90 -3.97 -6.89
CA TYR A 23 2.82 -2.96 -6.38
C TYR A 23 2.31 -2.34 -5.09
N ILE A 24 3.22 -2.00 -4.20
CA ILE A 24 2.96 -1.25 -2.97
C ILE A 24 3.88 -0.04 -2.97
N ASP A 25 3.32 1.16 -2.83
CA ASP A 25 4.02 2.43 -2.81
C ASP A 25 5.07 2.56 -3.92
N PRO A 26 4.71 2.40 -5.22
CA PRO A 26 5.68 2.38 -6.30
C PRO A 26 6.43 3.71 -6.41
N TRP A 27 7.73 3.67 -6.07
CA TRP A 27 8.65 4.79 -6.14
C TRP A 27 10.00 4.34 -6.70
N MET A 28 10.53 5.09 -7.66
CA MET A 28 11.77 4.77 -8.37
C MET A 28 11.78 3.34 -8.93
N VAL A 29 10.65 2.95 -9.51
CA VAL A 29 10.45 1.62 -10.08
C VAL A 29 11.31 1.44 -11.33
N THR A 30 12.07 0.35 -11.39
CA THR A 30 13.00 0.04 -12.49
C THR A 30 12.45 -0.98 -13.49
N THR A 31 11.21 -1.46 -13.29
CA THR A 31 10.50 -2.34 -14.22
C THR A 31 9.22 -1.66 -14.73
N ASP A 32 8.73 -2.11 -15.87
CA ASP A 32 7.45 -1.70 -16.46
C ASP A 32 6.43 -2.84 -16.49
N ASP A 33 6.63 -3.88 -15.65
CA ASP A 33 5.67 -4.97 -15.54
C ASP A 33 4.28 -4.43 -15.19
N PRO A 34 3.25 -4.71 -16.02
CA PRO A 34 1.92 -4.16 -15.80
C PRO A 34 1.29 -4.65 -14.50
N ALA A 35 0.77 -3.71 -13.72
CA ALA A 35 0.14 -3.99 -12.43
C ALA A 35 -1.30 -4.50 -12.59
N ASP A 36 -1.67 -5.52 -11.84
CA ASP A 36 -3.07 -5.89 -11.61
C ASP A 36 -3.66 -5.08 -10.46
N ALA A 37 -2.86 -4.83 -9.42
CA ALA A 37 -3.24 -3.97 -8.30
C ALA A 37 -2.08 -3.10 -7.83
N ILE A 38 -2.41 -1.89 -7.36
CA ILE A 38 -1.48 -0.94 -6.75
C ILE A 38 -2.06 -0.48 -5.42
N PHE A 39 -1.29 -0.60 -4.34
CA PHE A 39 -1.66 -0.14 -3.01
C PHE A 39 -0.80 1.05 -2.62
N ILE A 40 -1.41 2.15 -2.22
CA ILE A 40 -0.73 3.38 -1.79
C ILE A 40 -1.05 3.63 -0.32
N THR A 41 -0.03 3.84 0.51
CA THR A 41 -0.21 4.00 1.96
C THR A 41 -0.48 5.45 2.36
N HIS A 42 0.22 6.41 1.78
CA HIS A 42 0.08 7.83 2.13
C HIS A 42 0.67 8.75 1.05
N ALA A 43 0.50 10.06 1.22
CA ALA A 43 0.74 11.06 0.17
C ALA A 43 2.18 11.59 0.08
N HIS A 44 3.12 11.12 0.89
CA HIS A 44 4.51 11.58 0.79
C HIS A 44 5.15 11.16 -0.54
N TYR A 45 6.07 11.97 -1.05
CA TYR A 45 6.64 11.83 -2.40
C TYR A 45 7.33 10.48 -2.65
N ASP A 46 7.89 9.88 -1.62
CA ASP A 46 8.60 8.58 -1.67
C ASP A 46 7.65 7.37 -1.54
N HIS A 47 6.34 7.60 -1.51
CA HIS A 47 5.28 6.59 -1.50
C HIS A 47 4.22 6.81 -2.57
N PHE A 48 4.06 8.06 -3.01
CA PHE A 48 3.05 8.43 -4.00
C PHE A 48 3.65 9.28 -5.10
N GLN A 49 3.89 8.66 -6.27
CA GLN A 49 4.41 9.30 -7.48
C GLN A 49 3.56 8.94 -8.67
N HIS A 50 2.97 9.95 -9.30
CA HIS A 50 2.14 9.76 -10.49
C HIS A 50 2.91 9.09 -11.63
N ASP A 51 4.15 9.48 -11.89
CA ASP A 51 4.97 8.93 -12.98
C ASP A 51 5.25 7.44 -12.79
N ASP A 52 5.57 7.01 -11.57
CA ASP A 52 5.79 5.60 -11.27
C ASP A 52 4.49 4.78 -11.39
N ILE A 53 3.36 5.33 -10.95
CA ILE A 53 2.05 4.69 -11.10
C ILE A 53 1.71 4.52 -12.58
N GLU A 54 1.82 5.57 -13.39
CA GLU A 54 1.50 5.51 -14.82
C GLU A 54 2.45 4.58 -15.59
N LYS A 55 3.70 4.44 -15.14
CA LYS A 55 4.68 3.52 -15.74
C LYS A 55 4.24 2.06 -15.66
N VAL A 56 3.61 1.66 -14.57
CA VAL A 56 3.21 0.27 -14.32
C VAL A 56 1.71 0.02 -14.50
N ARG A 57 0.93 1.07 -14.62
CA ARG A 57 -0.52 0.99 -14.80
C ARG A 57 -0.88 0.48 -16.19
N LYS A 58 -1.91 -0.37 -16.25
CA LYS A 58 -2.56 -0.81 -17.49
C LYS A 58 -4.07 -0.61 -17.39
N THR A 59 -4.80 -0.82 -18.49
CA THR A 59 -6.26 -0.91 -18.45
C THR A 59 -6.68 -2.05 -17.52
N GLY A 60 -7.55 -1.76 -16.57
CA GLY A 60 -8.03 -2.74 -15.59
C GLY A 60 -7.20 -2.80 -14.31
N THR A 61 -6.08 -2.09 -14.20
CA THR A 61 -5.35 -1.98 -12.92
C THR A 61 -6.25 -1.39 -11.85
N LYS A 62 -6.32 -2.06 -10.71
CA LYS A 62 -7.07 -1.59 -9.54
C LYS A 62 -6.13 -0.87 -8.59
N ILE A 63 -6.48 0.35 -8.19
CA ILE A 63 -5.71 1.14 -7.25
C ILE A 63 -6.48 1.29 -5.96
N VAL A 64 -5.81 1.06 -4.84
CA VAL A 64 -6.35 1.23 -3.49
C VAL A 64 -5.51 2.27 -2.77
N ALA A 65 -6.14 3.31 -2.26
CA ALA A 65 -5.45 4.43 -1.64
C ALA A 65 -6.32 5.14 -0.60
N PRO A 66 -5.73 5.87 0.38
CA PRO A 66 -6.48 6.80 1.21
C PRO A 66 -7.26 7.83 0.39
N HIS A 67 -8.30 8.41 0.99
CA HIS A 67 -9.23 9.31 0.30
C HIS A 67 -8.57 10.55 -0.31
N ASP A 68 -7.57 11.12 0.35
CA ASP A 68 -6.84 12.30 -0.16
C ASP A 68 -6.08 12.01 -1.45
N ILE A 69 -5.51 10.80 -1.57
CA ILE A 69 -4.83 10.33 -2.77
C ILE A 69 -5.82 9.89 -3.84
N ALA A 70 -6.83 9.11 -3.45
CA ALA A 70 -7.78 8.52 -4.39
C ALA A 70 -8.46 9.58 -5.26
N ARG A 71 -8.76 10.75 -4.72
CA ARG A 71 -9.38 11.87 -5.47
C ARG A 71 -8.45 12.54 -6.50
N GLU A 72 -7.14 12.30 -6.41
CA GLU A 72 -6.16 12.80 -7.37
C GLU A 72 -5.92 11.85 -8.54
N LEU A 73 -6.44 10.62 -8.44
CA LEU A 73 -6.25 9.56 -9.42
C LEU A 73 -7.52 9.31 -10.23
N SER A 74 -7.34 8.91 -11.49
CA SER A 74 -8.42 8.48 -12.37
C SER A 74 -8.42 6.96 -12.56
N GLY A 75 -9.49 6.41 -13.14
CA GLY A 75 -9.62 4.99 -13.43
C GLY A 75 -10.29 4.21 -12.29
N ASP A 76 -9.93 2.94 -12.15
CA ASP A 76 -10.49 2.05 -11.12
C ASP A 76 -9.76 2.26 -9.79
N VAL A 77 -10.17 3.26 -9.04
CA VAL A 77 -9.58 3.65 -7.76
C VAL A 77 -10.58 3.45 -6.64
N THR A 78 -10.19 2.67 -5.64
CA THR A 78 -10.99 2.42 -4.43
C THR A 78 -10.41 3.21 -3.26
N PRO A 79 -11.11 4.24 -2.77
CA PRO A 79 -10.70 4.95 -1.56
C PRO A 79 -10.93 4.09 -0.32
N VAL A 80 -9.97 4.12 0.60
CA VAL A 80 -10.04 3.36 1.86
C VAL A 80 -9.75 4.23 3.07
N ARG A 81 -10.18 3.72 4.24
CA ARG A 81 -9.90 4.28 5.55
C ARG A 81 -9.41 3.19 6.50
N PRO A 82 -8.70 3.55 7.58
CA PRO A 82 -8.35 2.60 8.63
C PRO A 82 -9.58 1.80 9.11
N GLY A 83 -9.43 0.49 9.22
CA GLY A 83 -10.49 -0.43 9.63
C GLY A 83 -11.28 -1.07 8.49
N ASP A 84 -11.12 -0.61 7.26
CA ASP A 84 -11.79 -1.21 6.11
C ASP A 84 -11.25 -2.61 5.82
N SER A 85 -12.13 -3.48 5.30
CA SER A 85 -11.79 -4.80 4.76
C SER A 85 -12.46 -4.95 3.40
N LEU A 86 -11.70 -5.38 2.40
CA LEU A 86 -12.20 -5.50 1.03
C LEU A 86 -11.45 -6.59 0.25
N ASP A 87 -12.00 -6.99 -0.88
CA ASP A 87 -11.35 -7.84 -1.86
C ASP A 87 -11.04 -7.02 -3.12
N VAL A 88 -9.79 -7.07 -3.57
CA VAL A 88 -9.31 -6.33 -4.75
C VAL A 88 -8.48 -7.27 -5.62
N ALA A 89 -8.88 -7.47 -6.87
CA ALA A 89 -8.20 -8.38 -7.82
C ALA A 89 -7.95 -9.78 -7.23
N GLY A 90 -8.85 -10.28 -6.38
CA GLY A 90 -8.73 -11.55 -5.68
C GLY A 90 -7.84 -11.51 -4.41
N ILE A 91 -7.33 -10.35 -4.05
CA ILE A 91 -6.52 -10.14 -2.84
C ILE A 91 -7.44 -9.75 -1.68
N LYS A 92 -7.38 -10.47 -0.57
CA LYS A 92 -8.00 -10.03 0.69
C LYS A 92 -7.16 -8.95 1.32
N VAL A 93 -7.80 -7.83 1.62
CA VAL A 93 -7.16 -6.61 2.13
C VAL A 93 -7.77 -6.22 3.46
N GLN A 94 -6.92 -6.01 4.47
CA GLN A 94 -7.31 -5.33 5.71
C GLN A 94 -6.51 -4.03 5.79
N VAL A 95 -7.21 -2.93 6.08
CA VAL A 95 -6.64 -1.60 6.14
C VAL A 95 -6.36 -1.23 7.60
N VAL A 96 -5.10 -0.98 7.91
CA VAL A 96 -4.60 -0.70 9.25
C VAL A 96 -4.25 0.78 9.35
N PRO A 97 -4.54 1.47 10.47
CA PRO A 97 -4.10 2.87 10.61
C PRO A 97 -2.58 2.99 10.66
N ALA A 98 -2.07 4.09 10.14
CA ALA A 98 -0.66 4.45 10.17
C ALA A 98 -0.52 5.94 10.54
N TYR A 99 0.07 6.24 11.71
CA TYR A 99 0.25 7.61 12.16
C TYR A 99 1.36 7.71 13.21
N ASN A 100 1.81 8.95 13.47
CA ASN A 100 2.82 9.23 14.47
C ASN A 100 2.20 9.63 15.81
N VAL A 101 2.84 9.21 16.89
CA VAL A 101 2.51 9.58 18.28
C VAL A 101 3.66 10.30 18.97
N VAL A 102 4.88 10.19 18.43
CA VAL A 102 6.04 10.89 18.97
C VAL A 102 5.93 12.38 18.64
N LYS A 103 6.01 13.22 19.67
CA LYS A 103 5.73 14.66 19.61
C LYS A 103 6.46 15.39 18.48
N GLU A 104 7.73 15.04 18.27
CA GLU A 104 8.60 15.68 17.29
C GLU A 104 8.23 15.32 15.83
N ARG A 105 7.39 14.30 15.64
CA ARG A 105 7.02 13.77 14.31
C ARG A 105 5.52 13.81 14.04
N LEU A 106 4.71 14.34 14.94
CA LEU A 106 3.23 14.36 14.80
C LEU A 106 2.78 14.95 13.48
N GLN A 107 3.41 16.06 13.04
CA GLN A 107 3.02 16.77 11.83
C GLN A 107 3.36 16.02 10.53
N ALA A 108 4.32 15.08 10.57
CA ALA A 108 4.70 14.31 9.41
C ALA A 108 3.63 13.28 9.04
N HIS A 109 3.00 12.64 10.04
CA HIS A 109 1.97 11.62 9.87
C HIS A 109 0.85 11.79 10.90
N PRO A 110 0.04 12.86 10.78
CA PRO A 110 -1.05 13.09 11.73
C PRO A 110 -2.16 12.05 11.54
N LYS A 111 -2.75 11.62 12.65
CA LYS A 111 -3.84 10.62 12.66
C LYS A 111 -5.04 11.06 11.80
N GLU A 112 -5.30 12.35 11.75
CA GLU A 112 -6.41 12.96 11.01
C GLU A 112 -6.33 12.77 9.49
N ASN A 113 -5.14 12.48 8.95
CA ASN A 113 -4.97 12.18 7.53
C ASN A 113 -5.60 10.84 7.13
N ASN A 114 -5.89 9.96 8.09
CA ASN A 114 -6.40 8.61 7.84
C ASN A 114 -5.52 7.80 6.87
N TRP A 115 -4.21 8.00 6.94
CA TRP A 115 -3.24 7.22 6.19
C TRP A 115 -3.12 5.82 6.76
N VAL A 116 -2.62 4.90 5.95
CA VAL A 116 -2.82 3.47 6.20
C VAL A 116 -1.57 2.62 5.98
N GLY A 117 -1.57 1.47 6.62
CA GLY A 117 -0.85 0.28 6.21
C GLY A 117 -1.84 -0.77 5.71
N TYR A 118 -1.34 -1.85 5.15
CA TYR A 118 -2.15 -2.91 4.60
C TYR A 118 -1.71 -4.29 5.10
N ILE A 119 -2.68 -5.15 5.41
CA ILE A 119 -2.46 -6.59 5.49
C ILE A 119 -3.04 -7.18 4.21
N LEU A 120 -2.17 -7.77 3.39
CA LEU A 120 -2.51 -8.33 2.08
C LEU A 120 -2.35 -9.85 2.11
N THR A 121 -3.37 -10.59 1.66
CA THR A 121 -3.22 -12.02 1.38
C THR A 121 -2.73 -12.19 -0.05
N LEU A 122 -1.46 -12.54 -0.20
CA LEU A 122 -0.79 -12.75 -1.48
C LEU A 122 -0.35 -14.22 -1.61
N GLY A 123 -0.97 -14.94 -2.55
CA GLY A 123 -0.83 -16.39 -2.59
C GLY A 123 -1.42 -17.03 -1.32
N THR A 124 -0.61 -17.78 -0.60
CA THR A 124 -1.03 -18.50 0.63
C THR A 124 -0.65 -17.80 1.92
N ASN A 125 0.05 -16.66 1.85
CA ASN A 125 0.56 -15.95 3.03
C ASN A 125 -0.06 -14.57 3.16
N THR A 126 -0.03 -14.06 4.40
CA THR A 126 -0.43 -12.71 4.73
C THR A 126 0.80 -11.85 5.00
N TYR A 127 0.80 -10.64 4.46
CA TYR A 127 1.91 -9.68 4.56
C TYR A 127 1.39 -8.36 5.10
N TYR A 128 2.04 -7.86 6.14
CA TYR A 128 1.75 -6.54 6.67
C TYR A 128 2.77 -5.52 6.15
N HIS A 129 2.31 -4.56 5.39
CA HIS A 129 3.07 -3.38 4.99
C HIS A 129 2.60 -2.18 5.82
N ALA A 130 3.48 -1.67 6.67
CA ALA A 130 3.12 -0.67 7.69
C ALA A 130 2.81 0.72 7.11
N GLY A 131 3.31 1.02 5.90
CA GLY A 131 3.48 2.41 5.51
C GLY A 131 4.48 3.09 6.44
N ASP A 132 4.26 4.35 6.73
CA ASP A 132 5.04 5.09 7.73
C ASP A 132 4.20 5.30 8.99
N THR A 133 4.61 4.70 10.10
CA THR A 133 3.89 4.78 11.37
C THR A 133 4.85 4.66 12.55
N ASP A 134 4.52 5.33 13.64
CA ASP A 134 5.07 4.98 14.94
C ASP A 134 4.39 3.68 15.45
N HIS A 135 4.90 3.12 16.54
CA HIS A 135 4.22 2.03 17.25
C HIS A 135 2.97 2.58 17.92
N ILE A 136 1.81 2.22 17.39
CA ILE A 136 0.50 2.67 17.84
C ILE A 136 -0.29 1.50 18.45
N PRO A 137 -1.24 1.75 19.38
CA PRO A 137 -1.98 0.67 20.06
C PRO A 137 -2.69 -0.31 19.11
N GLU A 138 -3.18 0.17 17.98
CA GLU A 138 -3.89 -0.64 16.99
C GLU A 138 -3.01 -1.75 16.38
N LEU A 139 -1.67 -1.58 16.39
CA LEU A 139 -0.74 -2.58 15.87
C LEU A 139 -0.66 -3.84 16.74
N GLU A 140 -1.07 -3.78 18.02
CA GLU A 140 -1.11 -4.94 18.89
C GLU A 140 -2.06 -6.04 18.38
N SER A 141 -3.06 -5.67 17.59
CA SER A 141 -4.02 -6.60 17.00
C SER A 141 -3.64 -7.09 15.59
N VAL A 142 -2.60 -6.52 14.99
CA VAL A 142 -2.13 -6.94 13.66
C VAL A 142 -1.60 -8.37 13.71
N ARG A 143 -2.05 -9.19 12.78
CA ARG A 143 -1.56 -10.56 12.59
C ARG A 143 -1.26 -10.77 11.11
N ALA A 144 -0.03 -11.15 10.81
CA ALA A 144 0.44 -11.48 9.47
C ALA A 144 1.57 -12.51 9.56
N ASP A 145 1.77 -13.26 8.50
CA ASP A 145 2.87 -14.24 8.44
C ASP A 145 4.22 -13.52 8.31
N VAL A 146 4.20 -12.34 7.66
CA VAL A 146 5.38 -11.47 7.44
C VAL A 146 4.99 -10.02 7.68
N ALA A 147 5.92 -9.25 8.29
CA ALA A 147 5.79 -7.81 8.52
C ALA A 147 7.07 -7.09 8.14
#